data_a23e69e1fb69e07f61c4b7b83ba76120
#
_entry.id   a23e69e1fb69e07f61c4b7b83ba76120
#
_cell.length_a   1.000
_cell.length_b   1.000
_cell.length_c   1.000
_cell.angle_alpha   90.00
_cell.angle_beta   90.00
_cell.angle_gamma   90.00
#
_symmetry.space_group_name_H-M   'P 1'
#
loop_
_entity.id
_entity.type
_entity.pdbx_description
1 polymer ?
#
loop_
_entity_poly.entity_id
_entity_poly.type
_entity_poly.pdbx_seq_one_letter_code
_entity_poly.pdbx_strand_id
1 'polypeptide(L)'
;MDHSKEEMKQYHSRTSIKNGVEKTYKMQGPADAVKTCTQCGETKSVDEFHIAQVINSDLSNRTKGRCKSCANAQRNITRKLIPNYPMPELCELKNCKRPAKHPDHDHETGLFRGWLCGECNTGFGKLGDSWQAVQDLYEYGKRHYDPQ
;
A
#
# COMPACT_ATOMS: atom_id res chain seq x y z
N MET A 1 -24.18 32.04 -24.89
CA MET A 1 -23.37 32.59 -23.80
C MET A 1 -23.16 31.46 -22.79
N ASP A 2 -22.05 30.77 -22.95
CA ASP A 2 -21.72 29.59 -22.17
C ASP A 2 -20.92 30.07 -20.95
N HIS A 3 -21.59 30.10 -19.80
CA HIS A 3 -20.88 30.31 -18.55
C HIS A 3 -20.39 28.97 -18.05
N SER A 4 -19.19 28.59 -18.49
CA SER A 4 -18.42 27.55 -17.85
C SER A 4 -18.26 27.91 -16.38
N LYS A 5 -19.03 27.21 -15.52
CA LYS A 5 -18.83 27.22 -14.08
C LYS A 5 -17.46 26.60 -13.82
N GLU A 6 -16.43 27.42 -13.67
CA GLU A 6 -15.23 27.02 -12.98
C GLU A 6 -15.67 26.65 -11.54
N GLU A 7 -15.83 25.35 -11.30
CA GLU A 7 -15.99 24.84 -9.94
C GLU A 7 -14.74 25.25 -9.17
N MET A 8 -14.87 26.25 -8.30
CA MET A 8 -13.81 26.66 -7.41
C MET A 8 -13.43 25.46 -6.54
N LYS A 9 -12.28 24.87 -6.85
CA LYS A 9 -11.73 23.78 -6.05
C LYS A 9 -11.48 24.27 -4.65
N GLN A 10 -12.21 23.75 -3.69
CA GLN A 10 -12.00 24.06 -2.29
C GLN A 10 -10.77 23.33 -1.79
N TYR A 11 -9.94 24.04 -1.04
CA TYR A 11 -8.74 23.49 -0.41
C TYR A 11 -8.78 23.81 1.09
N HIS A 12 -8.37 22.86 1.89
CA HIS A 12 -8.07 23.08 3.30
C HIS A 12 -6.62 22.72 3.59
N SER A 13 -6.06 23.28 4.64
CA SER A 13 -4.67 23.04 5.04
C SER A 13 -4.62 21.99 6.15
N ARG A 14 -3.67 21.07 6.04
CA ARG A 14 -3.37 20.08 7.05
C ARG A 14 -1.89 20.12 7.39
N THR A 15 -1.59 20.18 8.66
CA THR A 15 -0.21 20.17 9.16
C THR A 15 0.16 18.82 9.72
N SER A 16 1.38 18.36 9.43
CA SER A 16 1.95 17.18 10.05
C SER A 16 3.38 17.45 10.50
N ILE A 17 3.76 16.90 11.66
CA ILE A 17 5.12 16.99 12.20
C ILE A 17 5.79 15.64 12.01
N LYS A 18 6.97 15.65 11.38
CA LYS A 18 7.80 14.45 11.23
C LYS A 18 9.25 14.82 11.55
N ASN A 19 9.86 14.11 12.51
CA ASN A 19 11.22 14.36 13.02
C ASN A 19 11.45 15.83 13.44
N GLY A 20 10.47 16.44 14.11
CA GLY A 20 10.53 17.84 14.53
C GLY A 20 10.32 18.87 13.40
N VAL A 21 10.15 18.43 12.17
CA VAL A 21 9.88 19.33 11.04
C VAL A 21 8.39 19.38 10.77
N GLU A 22 7.85 20.59 10.86
CA GLU A 22 6.45 20.88 10.52
C GLU A 22 6.30 21.07 9.01
N LYS A 23 5.32 20.36 8.42
CA LYS A 23 4.94 20.52 7.01
C LYS A 23 3.44 20.72 6.91
N THR A 24 3.05 21.77 6.22
CA THR A 24 1.65 22.04 5.89
C THR A 24 1.38 21.62 4.45
N TYR A 25 0.30 20.89 4.27
CA TYR A 25 -0.16 20.38 2.97
C TYR A 25 -1.51 20.99 2.64
N LYS A 26 -1.68 21.43 1.39
CA LYS A 26 -3.00 21.77 0.86
C LYS A 26 -3.72 20.49 0.46
N MET A 27 -4.91 20.27 1.03
CA MET A 27 -5.77 19.13 0.70
C MET A 27 -6.89 19.64 -0.21
N GLN A 28 -7.17 18.91 -1.28
CA GLN A 28 -8.30 19.23 -2.15
C GLN A 28 -9.59 18.69 -1.54
N GLY A 29 -10.59 19.54 -1.46
CA GLY A 29 -11.90 19.23 -0.92
C GLY A 29 -12.21 20.03 0.34
N PRO A 30 -13.46 19.99 0.83
CA PRO A 30 -13.85 20.65 2.05
C PRO A 30 -13.17 20.05 3.29
N ALA A 31 -13.05 20.83 4.36
CA ALA A 31 -12.41 20.38 5.59
C ALA A 31 -13.15 19.22 6.29
N ASP A 32 -14.45 19.11 6.05
CA ASP A 32 -15.34 18.06 6.54
C ASP A 32 -15.48 16.85 5.58
N ALA A 33 -14.65 16.80 4.54
CA ALA A 33 -14.68 15.71 3.57
C ALA A 33 -14.50 14.35 4.24
N VAL A 34 -15.33 13.40 3.82
CA VAL A 34 -15.28 12.02 4.29
C VAL A 34 -14.87 11.06 3.19
N LYS A 35 -14.34 9.90 3.58
CA LYS A 35 -13.90 8.85 2.67
C LYS A 35 -14.14 7.48 3.28
N THR A 36 -14.56 6.53 2.45
CA THR A 36 -14.72 5.13 2.87
C THR A 36 -13.39 4.40 2.82
N CYS A 37 -13.03 3.76 3.93
CA CYS A 37 -11.83 2.95 4.02
C CYS A 37 -11.99 1.66 3.21
N THR A 38 -11.03 1.36 2.34
CA THR A 38 -11.05 0.16 1.50
C THR A 38 -10.82 -1.15 2.28
N GLN A 39 -10.39 -1.07 3.54
CA GLN A 39 -10.11 -2.23 4.38
C GLN A 39 -11.25 -2.55 5.35
N CYS A 40 -11.74 -1.58 6.12
CA CYS A 40 -12.82 -1.80 7.10
C CYS A 40 -14.20 -1.40 6.62
N GLY A 41 -14.33 -0.77 5.44
CA GLY A 41 -15.61 -0.30 4.89
C GLY A 41 -16.22 0.91 5.60
N GLU A 42 -15.63 1.40 6.68
CA GLU A 42 -16.15 2.55 7.43
C GLU A 42 -15.87 3.86 6.71
N THR A 43 -16.86 4.75 6.71
CA THR A 43 -16.71 6.13 6.23
C THR A 43 -16.20 7.02 7.36
N LYS A 44 -15.06 7.65 7.14
CA LYS A 44 -14.33 8.45 8.12
C LYS A 44 -13.92 9.78 7.53
N SER A 45 -13.62 10.76 8.37
CA SER A 45 -12.99 12.01 7.93
C SER A 45 -11.72 11.72 7.13
N VAL A 46 -11.45 12.50 6.09
CA VAL A 46 -10.21 12.40 5.30
C VAL A 46 -8.96 12.54 6.16
N ASP A 47 -9.06 13.16 7.34
CA ASP A 47 -7.98 13.28 8.30
C ASP A 47 -7.59 11.94 8.96
N GLU A 48 -8.45 10.96 8.93
CA GLU A 48 -8.17 9.59 9.36
C GLU A 48 -7.34 8.79 8.36
N PHE A 49 -6.95 9.38 7.23
CA PHE A 49 -6.17 8.72 6.20
C PHE A 49 -4.78 9.36 6.08
N HIS A 50 -3.77 8.54 5.72
CA HIS A 50 -2.45 9.06 5.38
C HIS A 50 -2.48 9.75 4.01
N ILE A 51 -1.72 10.82 3.89
CA ILE A 51 -1.48 11.50 2.61
C ILE A 51 -0.70 10.55 1.70
N ALA A 52 -1.17 10.33 0.46
CA ALA A 52 -0.56 9.39 -0.45
C ALA A 52 0.66 9.96 -1.16
N GLN A 53 0.48 11.07 -1.86
CA GLN A 53 1.53 11.72 -2.65
C GLN A 53 1.12 13.15 -2.96
N VAL A 54 2.11 14.04 -3.00
CA VAL A 54 1.94 15.36 -3.59
C VAL A 54 1.91 15.17 -5.10
N ILE A 55 0.77 15.41 -5.71
CA ILE A 55 0.61 15.33 -7.16
C ILE A 55 0.51 16.76 -7.67
N ASN A 56 1.49 17.17 -8.47
CA ASN A 56 1.65 18.45 -9.10
C ASN A 56 2.19 19.59 -8.23
N SER A 57 2.64 20.65 -8.89
CA SER A 57 3.12 21.90 -8.32
C SER A 57 2.12 22.60 -7.39
N ASP A 58 0.85 22.23 -7.45
CA ASP A 58 -0.23 22.81 -6.66
C ASP A 58 -0.33 22.27 -5.23
N LEU A 59 0.57 21.37 -4.80
CA LEU A 59 0.56 20.76 -3.47
C LEU A 59 -0.77 20.04 -3.12
N SER A 60 -1.57 19.65 -4.11
CA SER A 60 -2.77 18.86 -3.85
C SER A 60 -2.38 17.45 -3.46
N ASN A 61 -2.72 17.05 -2.24
CA ASN A 61 -2.43 15.73 -1.72
C ASN A 61 -3.67 14.85 -1.76
N ARG A 62 -3.50 13.62 -2.26
CA ARG A 62 -4.51 12.57 -2.13
C ARG A 62 -4.23 11.73 -0.91
N THR A 63 -5.28 11.35 -0.22
CA THR A 63 -5.18 10.41 0.88
C THR A 63 -5.14 8.97 0.37
N LYS A 64 -4.48 8.07 1.11
CA LYS A 64 -4.47 6.64 0.81
C LYS A 64 -5.86 6.03 0.96
N GLY A 65 -6.07 4.84 0.39
CA GLY A 65 -7.35 4.14 0.45
C GLY A 65 -7.68 3.58 1.84
N ARG A 66 -6.66 3.18 2.61
CA ARG A 66 -6.82 2.65 3.98
C ARG A 66 -6.76 3.76 5.01
N CYS A 67 -7.64 3.74 6.01
CA CYS A 67 -7.55 4.64 7.16
C CYS A 67 -6.31 4.34 8.02
N LYS A 68 -5.91 5.29 8.85
CA LYS A 68 -4.72 5.19 9.71
C LYS A 68 -4.78 4.01 10.66
N SER A 69 -5.94 3.70 11.23
CA SER A 69 -6.12 2.57 12.15
C SER A 69 -5.84 1.23 11.43
N CYS A 70 -6.42 1.00 10.25
CA CYS A 70 -6.16 -0.19 9.45
C CYS A 70 -4.70 -0.29 8.99
N ALA A 71 -4.11 0.83 8.56
CA ALA A 71 -2.70 0.87 8.16
C ALA A 71 -1.76 0.57 9.33
N ASN A 72 -2.08 1.05 10.55
CA ASN A 72 -1.31 0.77 11.75
C ASN A 72 -1.48 -0.67 12.23
N ALA A 73 -2.69 -1.23 12.16
CA ALA A 73 -2.93 -2.64 12.48
C ALA A 73 -2.05 -3.54 11.61
N GLN A 74 -2.04 -3.33 10.30
CA GLN A 74 -1.18 -4.07 9.38
C GLN A 74 0.32 -3.91 9.69
N ARG A 75 0.76 -2.68 9.98
CA ARG A 75 2.15 -2.40 10.35
C ARG A 75 2.54 -3.09 11.67
N ASN A 76 1.63 -3.19 12.63
CA ASN A 76 1.87 -3.86 13.90
C ASN A 76 2.01 -5.38 13.74
N ILE A 77 1.24 -6.00 12.86
CA ILE A 77 1.42 -7.42 12.49
C ILE A 77 2.84 -7.63 11.96
N THR A 78 3.23 -6.88 10.94
CA THR A 78 4.58 -6.96 10.35
C THR A 78 5.67 -6.76 11.40
N ARG A 79 5.53 -5.76 12.28
CA ARG A 79 6.51 -5.47 13.33
C ARG A 79 6.67 -6.61 14.34
N LYS A 80 5.59 -7.33 14.67
CA LYS A 80 5.64 -8.49 15.56
C LYS A 80 6.33 -9.70 14.93
N LEU A 81 6.27 -9.83 13.61
CA LEU A 81 6.90 -10.94 12.88
C LEU A 81 8.42 -10.78 12.74
N ILE A 82 8.90 -9.57 12.53
CA ILE A 82 10.31 -9.28 12.25
C ILE A 82 11.29 -9.86 13.30
N PRO A 83 11.04 -9.74 14.64
CA PRO A 83 12.00 -10.24 15.62
C PRO A 83 12.24 -11.76 15.57
N ASN A 84 11.26 -12.52 15.12
CA ASN A 84 11.31 -13.98 15.08
C ASN A 84 11.95 -14.52 13.79
N TYR A 85 12.06 -13.68 12.78
CA TYR A 85 12.54 -14.07 11.44
C TYR A 85 13.53 -13.03 10.92
N PRO A 86 14.83 -13.17 11.26
CA PRO A 86 15.85 -12.23 10.84
C PRO A 86 15.90 -12.15 9.31
N MET A 87 16.05 -10.93 8.80
CA MET A 87 16.10 -10.68 7.37
C MET A 87 17.40 -11.24 6.77
N PRO A 88 17.32 -12.14 5.77
CA PRO A 88 18.49 -12.60 5.05
C PRO A 88 19.04 -11.51 4.12
N GLU A 89 20.24 -11.69 3.61
CA GLU A 89 20.84 -10.76 2.64
C GLU A 89 20.06 -10.75 1.32
N LEU A 90 19.64 -11.92 0.84
CA LEU A 90 18.96 -12.08 -0.45
C LEU A 90 17.50 -12.48 -0.27
N CYS A 91 16.70 -12.12 -1.28
CA CYS A 91 15.33 -12.56 -1.44
C CYS A 91 15.24 -14.10 -1.40
N GLU A 92 14.29 -14.62 -0.63
CA GLU A 92 14.12 -16.07 -0.44
C GLU A 92 13.46 -16.77 -1.64
N LEU A 93 12.96 -16.02 -2.62
CA LEU A 93 12.48 -16.62 -3.85
C LEU A 93 13.66 -17.24 -4.61
N LYS A 94 13.57 -18.55 -4.89
CA LYS A 94 14.60 -19.32 -5.60
C LYS A 94 15.04 -18.59 -6.89
N ASN A 95 16.34 -18.50 -7.09
CA ASN A 95 16.98 -17.81 -8.20
C ASN A 95 16.88 -16.26 -8.21
N CYS A 96 16.24 -15.63 -7.25
CA CYS A 96 16.30 -14.18 -7.08
C CYS A 96 17.62 -13.77 -6.42
N LYS A 97 18.37 -12.90 -7.09
CA LYS A 97 19.66 -12.38 -6.59
C LYS A 97 19.55 -10.97 -6.00
N ARG A 98 18.33 -10.46 -5.79
CA ARG A 98 18.11 -9.12 -5.25
C ARG A 98 18.13 -9.14 -3.72
N PRO A 99 18.52 -8.04 -3.08
CA PRO A 99 18.45 -7.92 -1.63
C PRO A 99 17.04 -8.14 -1.09
N ALA A 100 16.93 -8.87 0.02
CA ALA A 100 15.69 -8.96 0.78
C ALA A 100 15.31 -7.59 1.34
N LYS A 101 14.03 -7.28 1.42
CA LYS A 101 13.56 -5.96 1.86
C LYS A 101 12.22 -5.98 2.58
N HIS A 102 11.33 -6.87 2.21
CA HIS A 102 9.96 -6.90 2.70
C HIS A 102 9.66 -8.24 3.37
N PRO A 103 9.16 -8.22 4.61
CA PRO A 103 8.58 -9.41 5.22
C PRO A 103 7.27 -9.72 4.50
N ASP A 104 7.21 -10.87 3.86
CA ASP A 104 6.01 -11.39 3.24
C ASP A 104 5.18 -12.18 4.24
N HIS A 105 3.88 -12.04 4.19
CA HIS A 105 2.96 -12.71 5.10
C HIS A 105 1.60 -12.92 4.42
N ASP A 106 0.93 -13.93 4.84
CA ASP A 106 -0.43 -14.22 4.43
C ASP A 106 -1.41 -13.14 4.94
N HIS A 107 -2.23 -12.59 4.05
CA HIS A 107 -3.10 -11.46 4.38
C HIS A 107 -4.35 -11.87 5.15
N GLU A 108 -4.74 -13.14 5.14
CA GLU A 108 -5.88 -13.66 5.89
C GLU A 108 -5.47 -14.10 7.29
N THR A 109 -4.41 -14.90 7.37
CA THR A 109 -3.95 -15.50 8.63
C THR A 109 -2.92 -14.64 9.37
N GLY A 110 -2.23 -13.75 8.67
CA GLY A 110 -1.11 -12.96 9.19
C GLY A 110 0.17 -13.78 9.37
N LEU A 111 0.22 -15.04 8.92
CA LEU A 111 1.40 -15.90 9.04
C LEU A 111 2.53 -15.40 8.15
N PHE A 112 3.72 -15.36 8.70
CA PHE A 112 4.93 -15.01 7.98
C PHE A 112 5.28 -16.12 6.97
N ARG A 113 5.60 -15.73 5.72
CA ARG A 113 5.96 -16.63 4.64
C ARG A 113 7.44 -16.57 4.26
N GLY A 114 8.07 -15.42 4.46
CA GLY A 114 9.48 -15.23 4.12
C GLY A 114 9.85 -13.78 3.85
N TRP A 115 11.08 -13.57 3.38
CA TRP A 115 11.61 -12.24 3.04
C TRP A 115 11.78 -12.10 1.53
N LEU A 116 11.12 -11.12 0.95
CA LEU A 116 11.15 -10.88 -0.48
C LEU A 116 11.78 -9.51 -0.82
N CYS A 117 12.35 -9.40 -2.01
CA CYS A 117 12.63 -8.10 -2.61
C CYS A 117 11.34 -7.39 -3.02
N GLY A 118 11.40 -6.09 -3.32
CA GLY A 118 10.21 -5.31 -3.65
C GLY A 118 9.44 -5.82 -4.86
N GLU A 119 10.14 -6.27 -5.90
CA GLU A 119 9.50 -6.75 -7.12
C GLU A 119 8.87 -8.12 -6.95
N CYS A 120 9.53 -9.06 -6.24
CA CYS A 120 8.95 -10.36 -5.95
C CYS A 120 7.72 -10.23 -5.06
N ASN A 121 7.78 -9.41 -4.01
CA ASN A 121 6.65 -9.15 -3.14
C ASN A 121 5.45 -8.51 -3.89
N THR A 122 5.74 -7.53 -4.75
CA THR A 122 4.71 -6.90 -5.59
C THR A 122 4.16 -7.88 -6.64
N GLY A 123 5.02 -8.69 -7.25
CA GLY A 123 4.63 -9.70 -8.24
C GLY A 123 3.68 -10.72 -7.63
N PHE A 124 4.02 -11.26 -6.46
CA PHE A 124 3.18 -12.21 -5.74
C PHE A 124 1.81 -11.61 -5.37
N GLY A 125 1.80 -10.37 -4.84
CA GLY A 125 0.54 -9.67 -4.55
C GLY A 125 -0.33 -9.42 -5.79
N LYS A 126 0.27 -9.15 -6.95
CA LYS A 126 -0.47 -8.98 -8.22
C LYS A 126 -1.07 -10.28 -8.74
N LEU A 127 -0.50 -11.42 -8.40
CA LEU A 127 -1.06 -12.74 -8.70
C LEU A 127 -2.28 -13.08 -7.81
N GLY A 128 -2.66 -12.23 -6.87
CA GLY A 128 -3.78 -12.47 -5.97
C GLY A 128 -3.39 -12.99 -4.60
N ASP A 129 -2.09 -13.09 -4.31
CA ASP A 129 -1.53 -13.39 -2.99
C ASP A 129 -2.06 -14.71 -2.38
N SER A 130 -2.40 -15.69 -3.24
CA SER A 130 -2.96 -16.99 -2.85
C SER A 130 -2.22 -18.16 -3.47
N TRP A 131 -2.28 -19.32 -2.80
CA TRP A 131 -1.74 -20.57 -3.33
C TRP A 131 -2.42 -20.95 -4.65
N GLN A 132 -3.72 -20.76 -4.76
CA GLN A 132 -4.46 -21.06 -5.98
C GLN A 132 -3.93 -20.28 -7.18
N ALA A 133 -3.69 -18.97 -7.00
CA ALA A 133 -3.16 -18.12 -8.08
C ALA A 133 -1.75 -18.55 -8.52
N VAL A 134 -0.92 -19.02 -7.59
CA VAL A 134 0.40 -19.59 -7.92
C VAL A 134 0.26 -20.88 -8.71
N GLN A 135 -0.66 -21.77 -8.32
CA GLN A 135 -0.94 -23.01 -9.05
C GLN A 135 -1.43 -22.71 -10.46
N ASP A 136 -2.37 -21.79 -10.63
CA ASP A 136 -2.91 -21.42 -11.94
C ASP A 136 -1.81 -20.89 -12.87
N LEU A 137 -0.89 -20.06 -12.33
CA LEU A 137 0.25 -19.57 -13.09
C LEU A 137 1.24 -20.70 -13.44
N TYR A 138 1.49 -21.62 -12.51
CA TYR A 138 2.33 -22.78 -12.74
C TYR A 138 1.77 -23.68 -13.85
N GLU A 139 0.48 -24.00 -13.79
CA GLU A 139 -0.19 -24.83 -14.82
C GLU A 139 -0.23 -24.14 -16.19
N TYR A 140 -0.40 -22.82 -16.19
CA TYR A 140 -0.26 -22.01 -17.42
C TYR A 140 1.15 -22.12 -17.99
N GLY A 141 2.17 -21.93 -17.17
CA GLY A 141 3.57 -21.98 -17.59
C GLY A 141 3.95 -23.37 -18.10
N LYS A 142 3.54 -24.42 -17.38
CA LYS A 142 3.82 -25.82 -17.75
C LYS A 142 3.33 -26.17 -19.15
N ARG A 143 2.15 -25.69 -19.53
CA ARG A 143 1.60 -25.94 -20.88
C ARG A 143 2.44 -25.33 -22.01
N HIS A 144 3.22 -24.30 -21.72
CA HIS A 144 3.93 -23.51 -22.73
C HIS A 144 5.45 -23.65 -22.68
N TYR A 145 6.01 -24.05 -21.53
CA TYR A 145 7.46 -24.06 -21.29
C TYR A 145 8.01 -25.46 -20.93
N ASP A 146 7.15 -26.45 -20.70
CA ASP A 146 7.58 -27.83 -20.48
C ASP A 146 7.50 -28.57 -21.83
N PRO A 147 8.63 -28.75 -22.55
CA PRO A 147 8.64 -29.57 -23.76
C PRO A 147 8.38 -31.04 -23.36
N GLN A 148 7.33 -31.62 -23.90
CA GLN A 148 7.04 -33.05 -23.77
C GLN A 148 8.16 -33.89 -24.38
#